data_15037aad2e44cf6c77ae02b3e7ceef66
#
_entry.id   15037aad2e44cf6c77ae02b3e7ceef66
#
_cell.length_a   1.000
_cell.length_b   1.000
_cell.length_c   1.000
_cell.angle_alpha   90.00
_cell.angle_beta   90.00
_cell.angle_gamma   90.00
#
_symmetry.space_group_name_H-M   'P 1'
#
loop_
_entity.id
_entity.type
_entity.pdbx_description
1 polymer ?
#
loop_
_entity_poly.entity_id
_entity_poly.type
_entity_poly.pdbx_seq_one_letter_code
_entity_poly.pdbx_strand_id
1 'polypeptide(L)'
;MRIGLDKREVESLAKTMEIKFTVSGPPIGGAKSGINFDPNDPRKAGVLHRWYGAVMPLLKYYYGTGGDLNVDEIHEVIPHTEDVGIWHPQEGVFTGHYKPTEPQKVNRIGQLRQGVIKLIEDEKYTPTLQKKYTIADMCTGFGVAEAVRHYYNLWGGKLKGKRVVVQGWGNVGAAAGFYLSQMGVKIVGILTREGGLVNQVGFTHEEICSLVINREGNRLVTDELLSFETVNQKIWDLEFEVFIPAAASRLVTKDQIDRMIESGVEVFSCGANVPFADPEIFFGPTGLYADEKISVIPDFIANCGMARVFAYFMEREVGMTDEAIFSDISYTIKAALEKTRKISNSKTKVAQTSFEIALKQLI
;
A
#
# COMPACT_ATOMS: atom_id res chain seq x y z
N MET A 1 -9.02 -11.13 -6.19
CA MET A 1 -9.40 -12.44 -6.76
C MET A 1 -8.18 -13.33 -6.88
N ARG A 2 -8.21 -14.56 -6.38
CA ARG A 2 -7.18 -15.58 -6.60
C ARG A 2 -7.69 -16.97 -6.29
N ILE A 3 -7.04 -17.99 -6.86
CA ILE A 3 -7.30 -19.41 -6.54
C ILE A 3 -6.89 -19.68 -5.08
N GLY A 4 -7.68 -20.44 -4.36
CA GLY A 4 -7.43 -20.84 -2.98
C GLY A 4 -7.70 -19.75 -1.94
N LEU A 5 -8.31 -18.63 -2.32
CA LEU A 5 -8.77 -17.61 -1.37
C LEU A 5 -9.83 -18.20 -0.45
N ASP A 6 -9.68 -18.02 0.85
CA ASP A 6 -10.59 -18.51 1.87
C ASP A 6 -11.17 -17.41 2.76
N LYS A 7 -12.16 -17.78 3.59
CA LYS A 7 -12.83 -16.86 4.51
C LYS A 7 -11.85 -16.23 5.52
N ARG A 8 -10.89 -17.02 6.03
CA ARG A 8 -9.94 -16.57 7.06
C ARG A 8 -9.05 -15.46 6.54
N GLU A 9 -8.57 -15.60 5.29
CA GLU A 9 -7.76 -14.58 4.65
C GLU A 9 -8.55 -13.28 4.47
N VAL A 10 -9.78 -13.37 3.94
CA VAL A 10 -10.65 -12.19 3.76
C VAL A 10 -10.98 -11.51 5.09
N GLU A 11 -11.26 -12.29 6.14
CA GLU A 11 -11.48 -11.78 7.50
C GLU A 11 -10.24 -11.06 8.04
N SER A 12 -9.05 -11.62 7.83
CA SER A 12 -7.80 -10.98 8.27
C SER A 12 -7.61 -9.61 7.61
N LEU A 13 -7.90 -9.52 6.32
CA LEU A 13 -7.81 -8.26 5.58
C LEU A 13 -8.88 -7.25 6.03
N ALA A 14 -10.11 -7.69 6.34
CA ALA A 14 -11.15 -6.82 6.88
C ALA A 14 -10.74 -6.21 8.23
N LYS A 15 -10.17 -7.00 9.14
CA LYS A 15 -9.63 -6.52 10.42
C LYS A 15 -8.45 -5.56 10.22
N THR A 16 -7.59 -5.83 9.25
CA THR A 16 -6.50 -4.89 8.90
C THR A 16 -7.05 -3.56 8.40
N MET A 17 -8.14 -3.56 7.61
CA MET A 17 -8.78 -2.33 7.16
C MET A 17 -9.40 -1.54 8.32
N GLU A 18 -10.01 -2.18 9.31
CA GLU A 18 -10.55 -1.52 10.50
C GLU A 18 -9.46 -0.75 11.25
N ILE A 19 -8.32 -1.39 11.49
CA ILE A 19 -7.16 -0.73 12.10
C ILE A 19 -6.63 0.39 11.22
N LYS A 20 -6.57 0.19 9.90
CA LYS A 20 -6.08 1.20 8.94
C LYS A 20 -6.93 2.47 8.98
N PHE A 21 -8.25 2.36 9.10
CA PHE A 21 -9.14 3.52 9.15
C PHE A 21 -8.95 4.38 10.42
N THR A 22 -8.37 3.87 11.49
CA THR A 22 -7.98 4.70 12.63
C THR A 22 -6.86 5.70 12.29
N VAL A 23 -6.08 5.42 11.25
CA VAL A 23 -5.01 6.28 10.75
C VAL A 23 -5.50 7.13 9.57
N SER A 24 -6.03 6.49 8.53
CA SER A 24 -6.40 7.15 7.28
C SER A 24 -7.73 7.88 7.33
N GLY A 25 -8.60 7.52 8.29
CA GLY A 25 -10.03 7.89 8.21
C GLY A 25 -10.71 7.27 6.97
N PRO A 26 -12.01 7.51 6.80
CA PRO A 26 -12.94 8.02 7.81
C PRO A 26 -13.09 7.01 8.98
N PRO A 27 -13.69 7.40 10.13
CA PRO A 27 -13.88 6.50 11.29
C PRO A 27 -14.99 5.48 11.00
N ILE A 28 -14.66 4.43 10.29
CA ILE A 28 -15.57 3.35 9.86
C ILE A 28 -15.00 1.98 10.22
N GLY A 29 -15.87 0.96 10.25
CA GLY A 29 -15.45 -0.42 10.43
C GLY A 29 -14.69 -0.98 9.22
N GLY A 30 -13.95 -2.05 9.43
CA GLY A 30 -13.23 -2.75 8.38
C GLY A 30 -14.13 -3.69 7.59
N ALA A 31 -13.96 -3.71 6.29
CA ALA A 31 -14.59 -4.66 5.39
C ALA A 31 -13.62 -5.10 4.30
N LYS A 32 -13.79 -6.31 3.81
CA LYS A 32 -13.04 -6.85 2.67
C LYS A 32 -13.88 -7.87 1.94
N SER A 33 -13.70 -7.94 0.63
CA SER A 33 -14.30 -8.98 -0.20
C SER A 33 -13.24 -9.80 -0.90
N GLY A 34 -13.60 -11.02 -1.25
CA GLY A 34 -12.72 -11.89 -1.99
C GLY A 34 -13.50 -12.89 -2.85
N ILE A 35 -12.94 -13.23 -4.01
CA ILE A 35 -13.50 -14.22 -4.93
C ILE A 35 -12.45 -15.30 -5.16
N ASN A 36 -12.78 -16.54 -4.77
CA ASN A 36 -11.94 -17.70 -5.06
C ASN A 36 -12.16 -18.13 -6.50
N PHE A 37 -11.37 -17.58 -7.41
CA PHE A 37 -11.46 -17.85 -8.84
C PHE A 37 -10.14 -17.53 -9.53
N ASP A 38 -9.84 -18.20 -10.65
CA ASP A 38 -8.64 -17.93 -11.44
C ASP A 38 -8.78 -16.56 -12.13
N PRO A 39 -7.90 -15.60 -11.83
CA PRO A 39 -7.96 -14.28 -12.46
C PRO A 39 -7.64 -14.27 -13.96
N ASN A 40 -7.05 -15.35 -14.48
CA ASN A 40 -6.74 -15.50 -15.90
C ASN A 40 -7.83 -16.25 -16.69
N ASP A 41 -8.86 -16.76 -16.00
CA ASP A 41 -9.97 -17.45 -16.67
C ASP A 41 -10.78 -16.45 -17.50
N PRO A 42 -11.11 -16.76 -18.78
CA PRO A 42 -11.88 -15.88 -19.65
C PRO A 42 -13.28 -15.53 -19.13
N ARG A 43 -13.80 -16.29 -18.16
CA ARG A 43 -15.09 -16.02 -17.49
C ARG A 43 -15.00 -14.98 -16.38
N LYS A 44 -13.80 -14.43 -16.07
CA LYS A 44 -13.57 -13.48 -14.99
C LYS A 44 -14.56 -12.32 -15.00
N ALA A 45 -14.76 -11.65 -16.14
CA ALA A 45 -15.69 -10.53 -16.27
C ALA A 45 -17.13 -10.90 -15.88
N GLY A 46 -17.61 -12.05 -16.31
CA GLY A 46 -18.93 -12.57 -15.92
C GLY A 46 -19.06 -12.92 -14.45
N VAL A 47 -17.98 -13.39 -13.82
CA VAL A 47 -17.92 -13.63 -12.36
C VAL A 47 -18.01 -12.34 -11.59
N LEU A 48 -17.24 -11.32 -11.98
CA LEU A 48 -17.27 -9.97 -11.38
C LEU A 48 -18.65 -9.35 -11.53
N HIS A 49 -19.24 -9.36 -12.72
CA HIS A 49 -20.58 -8.83 -12.96
C HIS A 49 -21.64 -9.44 -12.04
N ARG A 50 -21.67 -10.76 -11.90
CA ARG A 50 -22.60 -11.44 -10.97
C ARG A 50 -22.34 -11.09 -9.52
N TRP A 51 -21.07 -10.99 -9.13
CA TRP A 51 -20.72 -10.63 -7.77
C TRP A 51 -21.20 -9.22 -7.43
N TYR A 52 -20.92 -8.22 -8.31
CA TYR A 52 -21.37 -6.84 -8.10
C TYR A 52 -22.90 -6.74 -8.06
N GLY A 53 -23.61 -7.46 -8.92
CA GLY A 53 -25.08 -7.53 -8.87
C GLY A 53 -25.61 -8.09 -7.54
N ALA A 54 -24.99 -9.13 -7.01
CA ALA A 54 -25.39 -9.74 -5.75
C ALA A 54 -25.14 -8.84 -4.52
N VAL A 55 -24.02 -8.09 -4.50
CA VAL A 55 -23.62 -7.26 -3.36
C VAL A 55 -24.07 -5.80 -3.47
N MET A 56 -24.70 -5.42 -4.58
CA MET A 56 -25.15 -4.06 -4.85
C MET A 56 -25.91 -3.40 -3.69
N PRO A 57 -26.88 -4.06 -3.00
CA PRO A 57 -27.58 -3.43 -1.88
C PRO A 57 -26.66 -3.02 -0.73
N LEU A 58 -25.57 -3.79 -0.50
CA LEU A 58 -24.56 -3.45 0.51
C LEU A 58 -23.68 -2.30 0.03
N LEU A 59 -23.23 -2.32 -1.22
CA LEU A 59 -22.41 -1.28 -1.82
C LEU A 59 -23.11 0.08 -1.91
N LYS A 60 -24.42 0.08 -1.94
CA LYS A 60 -25.21 1.31 -2.02
C LYS A 60 -25.33 2.05 -0.67
N TYR A 61 -25.32 1.32 0.44
CA TYR A 61 -25.71 1.90 1.74
C TYR A 61 -24.72 1.64 2.89
N TYR A 62 -23.85 0.66 2.79
CA TYR A 62 -23.07 0.21 3.95
C TYR A 62 -21.61 -0.08 3.66
N TYR A 63 -21.27 -0.51 2.47
CA TYR A 63 -19.98 -1.09 2.13
C TYR A 63 -19.31 -0.34 0.99
N GLY A 64 -18.06 0.03 1.17
CA GLY A 64 -17.19 0.53 0.12
C GLY A 64 -16.24 -0.56 -0.35
N THR A 65 -16.04 -0.67 -1.65
CA THR A 65 -15.08 -1.59 -2.25
C THR A 65 -14.06 -0.82 -3.10
N GLY A 66 -13.03 -1.51 -3.57
CA GLY A 66 -11.99 -0.95 -4.43
C GLY A 66 -11.21 -2.04 -5.11
N GLY A 67 -10.32 -1.67 -6.02
CA GLY A 67 -9.37 -2.58 -6.65
C GLY A 67 -8.40 -3.18 -5.65
N ASP A 68 -8.02 -4.43 -5.89
CA ASP A 68 -7.05 -5.17 -5.11
C ASP A 68 -6.45 -6.27 -5.99
N LEU A 69 -5.72 -7.21 -5.39
CA LEU A 69 -5.00 -8.27 -6.08
C LEU A 69 -5.82 -8.89 -7.22
N ASN A 70 -5.34 -8.71 -8.44
CA ASN A 70 -5.92 -9.18 -9.70
C ASN A 70 -7.34 -8.65 -10.03
N VAL A 71 -7.76 -7.53 -9.43
CA VAL A 71 -8.96 -6.78 -9.81
C VAL A 71 -8.60 -5.30 -9.89
N ASP A 72 -8.66 -4.76 -11.10
CA ASP A 72 -8.25 -3.39 -11.40
C ASP A 72 -9.32 -2.37 -11.01
N GLU A 73 -8.91 -1.29 -10.32
CA GLU A 73 -9.84 -0.24 -9.88
C GLU A 73 -10.54 0.44 -11.06
N ILE A 74 -9.78 0.80 -12.07
CA ILE A 74 -10.25 1.67 -13.17
C ILE A 74 -10.99 0.85 -14.24
N HIS A 75 -10.45 -0.33 -14.60
CA HIS A 75 -10.95 -1.09 -15.72
C HIS A 75 -12.00 -2.17 -15.33
N GLU A 76 -12.09 -2.50 -14.02
CA GLU A 76 -13.01 -3.55 -13.56
C GLU A 76 -13.95 -3.04 -12.45
N VAL A 77 -13.43 -2.49 -11.35
CA VAL A 77 -14.28 -2.11 -10.20
C VAL A 77 -15.25 -1.00 -10.56
N ILE A 78 -14.75 0.11 -11.09
CA ILE A 78 -15.59 1.27 -11.44
C ILE A 78 -16.65 0.89 -12.49
N PRO A 79 -16.31 0.29 -13.64
CA PRO A 79 -17.33 -0.09 -14.63
C PRO A 79 -18.39 -1.04 -14.08
N HIS A 80 -17.99 -2.08 -13.35
CA HIS A 80 -18.97 -3.02 -12.77
C HIS A 80 -19.88 -2.41 -11.72
N THR A 81 -19.41 -1.44 -10.93
CA THR A 81 -20.27 -0.71 -9.98
C THR A 81 -21.24 0.20 -10.71
N GLU A 82 -20.82 0.86 -11.79
CA GLU A 82 -21.68 1.69 -12.62
C GLU A 82 -22.78 0.85 -13.31
N ASP A 83 -22.44 -0.32 -13.85
CA ASP A 83 -23.38 -1.26 -14.49
C ASP A 83 -24.53 -1.69 -13.56
N VAL A 84 -24.27 -1.77 -12.24
CA VAL A 84 -25.29 -2.11 -11.25
C VAL A 84 -25.96 -0.88 -10.61
N GLY A 85 -25.73 0.31 -11.14
CA GLY A 85 -26.38 1.56 -10.71
C GLY A 85 -25.78 2.21 -9.46
N ILE A 86 -24.51 1.93 -9.18
CA ILE A 86 -23.72 2.56 -8.12
C ILE A 86 -22.79 3.59 -8.77
N TRP A 87 -22.81 4.81 -8.29
CA TRP A 87 -22.07 5.91 -8.89
C TRP A 87 -20.58 5.90 -8.61
N HIS A 88 -20.17 5.26 -7.52
CA HIS A 88 -18.76 5.08 -7.15
C HIS A 88 -18.63 3.89 -6.17
N PRO A 89 -17.54 3.10 -6.23
CA PRO A 89 -17.31 1.98 -5.32
C PRO A 89 -17.40 2.32 -3.82
N GLN A 90 -17.19 3.59 -3.46
CA GLN A 90 -17.29 4.11 -2.08
C GLN A 90 -18.65 4.75 -1.75
N GLU A 91 -19.65 4.64 -2.61
CA GLU A 91 -20.97 5.25 -2.40
C GLU A 91 -21.62 4.79 -1.10
N GLY A 92 -21.53 3.49 -0.78
CA GLY A 92 -22.13 2.94 0.44
C GLY A 92 -21.50 3.48 1.72
N VAL A 93 -20.19 3.72 1.73
CA VAL A 93 -19.50 4.35 2.86
C VAL A 93 -20.04 5.76 3.06
N PHE A 94 -20.06 6.55 1.99
CA PHE A 94 -20.51 7.93 2.08
C PHE A 94 -22.00 8.02 2.49
N THR A 95 -22.86 7.23 1.86
CA THR A 95 -24.29 7.21 2.16
C THR A 95 -24.58 6.70 3.57
N GLY A 96 -23.96 5.61 3.99
CA GLY A 96 -24.24 4.95 5.28
C GLY A 96 -23.69 5.71 6.49
N HIS A 97 -22.48 6.26 6.39
CA HIS A 97 -21.80 6.89 7.51
C HIS A 97 -22.04 8.39 7.60
N TYR A 98 -22.13 9.10 6.49
CA TYR A 98 -22.29 10.57 6.48
C TYR A 98 -23.74 11.01 6.36
N LYS A 99 -24.66 10.13 5.93
CA LYS A 99 -26.09 10.44 5.75
C LYS A 99 -26.31 11.77 4.99
N PRO A 100 -25.70 11.93 3.80
CA PRO A 100 -25.70 13.19 3.08
C PRO A 100 -27.08 13.54 2.54
N THR A 101 -27.31 14.83 2.32
CA THR A 101 -28.37 15.28 1.39
C THR A 101 -27.99 14.91 -0.05
N GLU A 102 -28.98 14.83 -0.96
CA GLU A 102 -28.71 14.51 -2.37
C GLU A 102 -27.66 15.43 -3.03
N PRO A 103 -27.70 16.78 -2.86
CA PRO A 103 -26.67 17.64 -3.40
C PRO A 103 -25.26 17.33 -2.84
N GLN A 104 -25.17 17.03 -1.54
CA GLN A 104 -23.90 16.64 -0.93
C GLN A 104 -23.39 15.32 -1.51
N LYS A 105 -24.29 14.34 -1.71
CA LYS A 105 -23.93 13.04 -2.30
C LYS A 105 -23.40 13.23 -3.71
N VAL A 106 -24.10 13.97 -4.57
CA VAL A 106 -23.66 14.24 -5.95
C VAL A 106 -22.26 14.86 -5.97
N ASN A 107 -22.03 15.90 -5.16
CA ASN A 107 -20.75 16.60 -5.12
C ASN A 107 -19.60 15.68 -4.65
N ARG A 108 -19.82 14.89 -3.59
CA ARG A 108 -18.74 14.01 -3.04
C ARG A 108 -18.43 12.83 -3.95
N ILE A 109 -19.46 12.23 -4.53
CA ILE A 109 -19.24 11.15 -5.49
C ILE A 109 -18.55 11.68 -6.75
N GLY A 110 -18.93 12.86 -7.22
CA GLY A 110 -18.22 13.53 -8.31
C GLY A 110 -16.75 13.78 -7.98
N GLN A 111 -16.44 14.25 -6.77
CA GLN A 111 -15.09 14.48 -6.29
C GLN A 111 -14.29 13.17 -6.18
N LEU A 112 -14.87 12.09 -5.65
CA LEU A 112 -14.27 10.76 -5.60
C LEU A 112 -13.96 10.23 -7.00
N ARG A 113 -14.92 10.31 -7.93
CA ARG A 113 -14.75 9.85 -9.33
C ARG A 113 -13.60 10.57 -10.02
N GLN A 114 -13.54 11.89 -9.90
CA GLN A 114 -12.49 12.70 -10.53
C GLN A 114 -11.13 12.49 -9.87
N GLY A 115 -11.09 12.45 -8.53
CA GLY A 115 -9.85 12.47 -7.78
C GLY A 115 -9.08 11.15 -7.80
N VAL A 116 -9.78 10.02 -7.74
CA VAL A 116 -9.13 8.68 -7.72
C VAL A 116 -8.43 8.38 -9.05
N ILE A 117 -9.08 8.71 -10.15
CA ILE A 117 -8.54 8.50 -11.51
C ILE A 117 -7.81 9.72 -12.07
N LYS A 118 -7.64 10.78 -11.26
CA LYS A 118 -6.91 11.98 -11.67
C LYS A 118 -5.53 11.59 -12.18
N LEU A 119 -5.22 12.05 -13.39
CA LEU A 119 -3.88 11.95 -13.95
C LEU A 119 -2.93 12.87 -13.18
N ILE A 120 -1.75 12.37 -12.87
CA ILE A 120 -0.69 13.15 -12.24
C ILE A 120 -0.08 14.07 -13.31
N GLU A 121 -0.03 15.36 -13.01
CA GLU A 121 0.43 16.42 -13.91
C GLU A 121 1.75 17.05 -13.46
N ASP A 122 2.11 16.88 -12.19
CA ASP A 122 3.36 17.37 -11.61
C ASP A 122 4.44 16.28 -11.67
N GLU A 123 5.57 16.58 -12.34
CA GLU A 123 6.73 15.70 -12.49
C GLU A 123 7.32 15.22 -11.15
N LYS A 124 7.08 15.95 -10.07
CA LYS A 124 7.47 15.56 -8.72
C LYS A 124 6.83 14.23 -8.27
N TYR A 125 5.65 13.91 -8.80
CA TYR A 125 4.85 12.76 -8.34
C TYR A 125 4.72 11.63 -9.36
N THR A 126 5.38 11.74 -10.50
CA THR A 126 5.35 10.72 -11.57
C THR A 126 6.74 10.49 -12.16
N PRO A 127 7.09 9.25 -12.53
CA PRO A 127 8.39 8.99 -13.18
C PRO A 127 8.50 9.60 -14.59
N THR A 128 7.37 9.94 -15.21
CA THR A 128 7.30 10.63 -16.51
C THR A 128 5.89 11.16 -16.76
N LEU A 129 5.79 12.25 -17.52
CA LEU A 129 4.51 12.77 -18.03
C LEU A 129 4.07 12.13 -19.36
N GLN A 130 4.96 11.39 -20.02
CA GLN A 130 4.66 10.74 -21.30
C GLN A 130 3.76 9.51 -21.12
N LYS A 131 4.04 8.66 -20.11
CA LYS A 131 3.14 7.59 -19.70
C LYS A 131 2.22 8.13 -18.60
N LYS A 132 0.92 7.93 -18.79
CA LYS A 132 -0.08 8.46 -17.87
C LYS A 132 -0.15 7.59 -16.60
N TYR A 133 0.09 8.22 -15.46
CA TYR A 133 -0.11 7.62 -14.13
C TYR A 133 -1.23 8.37 -13.42
N THR A 134 -2.07 7.62 -12.70
CA THR A 134 -3.14 8.18 -11.88
C THR A 134 -2.69 8.30 -10.42
N ILE A 135 -3.46 9.04 -9.62
CA ILE A 135 -3.30 9.06 -8.16
C ILE A 135 -3.34 7.64 -7.59
N ALA A 136 -4.27 6.79 -8.07
CA ALA A 136 -4.40 5.40 -7.61
C ALA A 136 -3.14 4.55 -7.88
N ASP A 137 -2.42 4.81 -8.98
CA ASP A 137 -1.19 4.08 -9.30
C ASP A 137 -0.04 4.37 -8.33
N MET A 138 0.02 5.60 -7.80
CA MET A 138 1.22 6.10 -7.13
C MET A 138 1.05 6.33 -5.62
N CYS A 139 -0.16 6.65 -5.15
CA CYS A 139 -0.41 7.15 -3.81
C CYS A 139 -0.02 6.20 -2.67
N THR A 140 -0.21 4.89 -2.85
CA THR A 140 0.14 3.91 -1.81
C THR A 140 1.65 3.75 -1.67
N GLY A 141 2.38 3.64 -2.79
CA GLY A 141 3.85 3.58 -2.75
C GLY A 141 4.48 4.88 -2.27
N PHE A 142 3.86 6.03 -2.58
CA PHE A 142 4.25 7.31 -1.98
C PHE A 142 4.15 7.26 -0.45
N GLY A 143 3.03 6.76 0.08
CA GLY A 143 2.86 6.61 1.53
C GLY A 143 3.96 5.75 2.16
N VAL A 144 4.32 4.63 1.53
CA VAL A 144 5.39 3.75 1.99
C VAL A 144 6.74 4.47 2.03
N ALA A 145 7.07 5.26 1.01
CA ALA A 145 8.30 6.05 0.98
C ALA A 145 8.30 7.18 2.02
N GLU A 146 7.17 7.89 2.16
CA GLU A 146 6.99 8.94 3.18
C GLU A 146 7.10 8.39 4.61
N ALA A 147 6.61 7.18 4.85
CA ALA A 147 6.76 6.52 6.14
C ALA A 147 8.24 6.35 6.52
N VAL A 148 9.08 5.93 5.57
CA VAL A 148 10.54 5.86 5.77
C VAL A 148 11.12 7.25 6.03
N ARG A 149 10.75 8.26 5.24
CA ARG A 149 11.23 9.64 5.41
C ARG A 149 10.87 10.20 6.78
N HIS A 150 9.62 10.02 7.20
CA HIS A 150 9.17 10.49 8.52
C HIS A 150 9.80 9.70 9.66
N TYR A 151 10.07 8.41 9.48
CA TYR A 151 10.80 7.62 10.47
C TYR A 151 12.18 8.23 10.76
N TYR A 152 13.01 8.48 9.74
CA TYR A 152 14.33 9.08 9.93
C TYR A 152 14.25 10.50 10.52
N ASN A 153 13.24 11.28 10.14
CA ASN A 153 13.03 12.61 10.71
C ASN A 153 12.66 12.57 12.21
N LEU A 154 11.91 11.56 12.64
CA LEU A 154 11.40 11.45 14.00
C LEU A 154 12.36 10.72 14.95
N TRP A 155 12.91 9.58 14.54
CA TRP A 155 13.82 8.79 15.37
C TRP A 155 15.29 9.11 15.16
N GLY A 156 15.58 10.01 14.23
CA GLY A 156 16.93 10.47 13.92
C GLY A 156 17.64 9.61 12.90
N GLY A 157 18.61 10.21 12.25
CA GLY A 157 19.39 9.62 11.17
C GLY A 157 19.25 10.42 9.88
N LYS A 158 19.99 10.01 8.85
CA LYS A 158 20.00 10.66 7.55
C LYS A 158 19.48 9.67 6.51
N LEU A 159 18.35 9.98 5.88
CA LEU A 159 17.74 9.13 4.86
C LEU A 159 18.58 9.07 3.58
N LYS A 160 19.09 10.21 3.10
CA LYS A 160 19.89 10.28 1.86
C LYS A 160 21.12 9.38 1.96
N GLY A 161 21.29 8.53 0.98
CA GLY A 161 22.38 7.56 0.89
C GLY A 161 22.10 6.23 1.58
N LYS A 162 20.99 6.06 2.31
CA LYS A 162 20.56 4.77 2.83
C LYS A 162 20.31 3.78 1.69
N ARG A 163 20.54 2.51 1.96
CA ARG A 163 20.40 1.40 1.01
C ARG A 163 19.08 0.69 1.28
N VAL A 164 18.38 0.34 0.23
CA VAL A 164 17.01 -0.22 0.31
C VAL A 164 16.89 -1.48 -0.51
N VAL A 165 16.24 -2.48 0.04
CA VAL A 165 15.74 -3.65 -0.68
C VAL A 165 14.22 -3.57 -0.79
N VAL A 166 13.69 -3.80 -2.00
CA VAL A 166 12.25 -3.83 -2.29
C VAL A 166 11.83 -5.24 -2.68
N GLN A 167 10.91 -5.82 -1.93
CA GLN A 167 10.26 -7.09 -2.27
C GLN A 167 8.90 -6.81 -2.94
N GLY A 168 8.79 -7.14 -4.21
CA GLY A 168 7.63 -6.83 -5.05
C GLY A 168 7.82 -5.56 -5.88
N TRP A 169 7.49 -5.63 -7.20
CA TRP A 169 7.59 -4.51 -8.13
C TRP A 169 6.25 -4.21 -8.82
N GLY A 170 5.16 -4.33 -8.04
CA GLY A 170 3.82 -3.90 -8.43
C GLY A 170 3.62 -2.38 -8.21
N ASN A 171 2.38 -1.91 -8.22
CA ASN A 171 2.07 -0.49 -8.01
C ASN A 171 2.73 0.08 -6.74
N VAL A 172 2.67 -0.64 -5.63
CA VAL A 172 3.21 -0.18 -4.35
C VAL A 172 4.73 -0.16 -4.34
N GLY A 173 5.38 -1.29 -4.67
CA GLY A 173 6.84 -1.42 -4.59
C GLY A 173 7.56 -0.54 -5.59
N ALA A 174 7.08 -0.47 -6.84
CA ALA A 174 7.67 0.36 -7.89
C ALA A 174 7.54 1.86 -7.57
N ALA A 175 6.36 2.31 -7.12
CA ALA A 175 6.18 3.69 -6.70
C ALA A 175 7.01 4.04 -5.45
N ALA A 176 7.10 3.14 -4.45
CA ALA A 176 7.96 3.35 -3.29
C ALA A 176 9.44 3.47 -3.70
N GLY A 177 9.90 2.60 -4.60
CA GLY A 177 11.26 2.68 -5.18
C GLY A 177 11.52 4.00 -5.88
N PHE A 178 10.57 4.48 -6.69
CA PHE A 178 10.65 5.78 -7.36
C PHE A 178 10.82 6.93 -6.36
N TYR A 179 9.92 7.07 -5.39
CA TYR A 179 9.98 8.18 -4.43
C TYR A 179 11.21 8.09 -3.51
N LEU A 180 11.61 6.89 -3.08
CA LEU A 180 12.82 6.72 -2.27
C LEU A 180 14.08 7.10 -3.07
N SER A 181 14.20 6.69 -4.33
CA SER A 181 15.34 7.07 -5.18
C SER A 181 15.38 8.58 -5.43
N GLN A 182 14.22 9.24 -5.60
CA GLN A 182 14.12 10.69 -5.71
C GLN A 182 14.62 11.42 -4.44
N MET A 183 14.44 10.81 -3.26
CA MET A 183 14.98 11.31 -1.98
C MET A 183 16.48 11.04 -1.80
N GLY A 184 17.14 10.45 -2.80
CA GLY A 184 18.57 10.12 -2.79
C GLY A 184 18.92 8.85 -2.03
N VAL A 185 17.96 7.96 -1.87
CA VAL A 185 18.14 6.60 -1.33
C VAL A 185 18.65 5.69 -2.44
N LYS A 186 19.44 4.67 -2.10
CA LYS A 186 20.03 3.70 -3.02
C LYS A 186 19.23 2.41 -3.01
N ILE A 187 18.49 2.11 -4.06
CA ILE A 187 17.83 0.81 -4.22
C ILE A 187 18.93 -0.17 -4.63
N VAL A 188 19.24 -1.15 -3.78
CA VAL A 188 20.32 -2.13 -3.99
C VAL A 188 19.80 -3.51 -4.38
N GLY A 189 18.52 -3.77 -4.18
CA GLY A 189 17.90 -5.04 -4.54
C GLY A 189 16.42 -4.91 -4.80
N ILE A 190 15.94 -5.62 -5.80
CA ILE A 190 14.51 -5.76 -6.14
C ILE A 190 14.26 -7.26 -6.31
N LEU A 191 13.30 -7.81 -5.55
CA LEU A 191 12.89 -9.21 -5.63
C LEU A 191 11.43 -9.33 -6.04
N THR A 192 11.16 -10.08 -7.09
CA THR A 192 9.81 -10.46 -7.52
C THR A 192 9.68 -11.99 -7.60
N ARG A 193 8.50 -12.52 -7.81
CA ARG A 193 8.29 -13.97 -7.95
C ARG A 193 8.93 -14.54 -9.23
N GLU A 194 9.13 -13.71 -10.26
CA GLU A 194 9.74 -14.11 -11.53
C GLU A 194 11.28 -14.00 -11.50
N GLY A 195 11.83 -13.26 -10.54
CA GLY A 195 13.25 -12.97 -10.45
C GLY A 195 13.50 -11.60 -9.83
N GLY A 196 14.63 -11.00 -10.13
CA GLY A 196 14.94 -9.67 -9.58
C GLY A 196 16.27 -9.11 -10.04
N LEU A 197 16.66 -8.02 -9.40
CA LEU A 197 17.89 -7.29 -9.67
C LEU A 197 18.67 -7.08 -8.37
N VAL A 198 19.98 -7.12 -8.48
CA VAL A 198 20.93 -6.81 -7.40
C VAL A 198 21.97 -5.84 -7.93
N ASN A 199 22.14 -4.70 -7.28
CA ASN A 199 23.19 -3.73 -7.57
C ASN A 199 23.78 -3.21 -6.26
N GLN A 200 24.98 -3.67 -5.89
CA GLN A 200 25.61 -3.30 -4.61
C GLN A 200 25.95 -1.81 -4.50
N VAL A 201 26.13 -1.09 -5.61
CA VAL A 201 26.37 0.35 -5.64
C VAL A 201 25.04 1.12 -5.48
N GLY A 202 23.91 0.47 -5.81
CA GLY A 202 22.58 1.02 -5.89
C GLY A 202 22.26 1.59 -7.28
N PHE A 203 21.01 1.39 -7.70
CA PHE A 203 20.50 1.97 -8.94
C PHE A 203 20.40 3.49 -8.83
N THR A 204 20.66 4.19 -9.92
CA THR A 204 20.42 5.63 -10.05
C THR A 204 18.92 5.90 -10.10
N HIS A 205 18.54 7.17 -9.89
CA HIS A 205 17.13 7.55 -9.99
C HIS A 205 16.58 7.32 -11.42
N GLU A 206 17.38 7.59 -12.43
CA GLU A 206 17.02 7.39 -13.85
C GLU A 206 16.81 5.91 -14.19
N GLU A 207 17.66 5.01 -13.66
CA GLU A 207 17.46 3.56 -13.81
C GLU A 207 16.16 3.10 -13.13
N ILE A 208 15.90 3.58 -11.93
CA ILE A 208 14.63 3.29 -11.22
C ILE A 208 13.43 3.82 -12.00
N CYS A 209 13.47 5.05 -12.51
CA CYS A 209 12.42 5.58 -13.38
C CYS A 209 12.18 4.67 -14.59
N SER A 210 13.24 4.23 -15.26
CA SER A 210 13.14 3.31 -16.40
C SER A 210 12.49 1.98 -16.02
N LEU A 211 12.86 1.39 -14.87
CA LEU A 211 12.25 0.15 -14.38
C LEU A 211 10.74 0.33 -14.03
N VAL A 212 10.34 1.50 -13.54
CA VAL A 212 8.93 1.83 -13.28
C VAL A 212 8.15 2.01 -14.58
N ILE A 213 8.72 2.72 -15.55
CA ILE A 213 8.09 3.00 -16.84
C ILE A 213 7.90 1.72 -17.66
N ASN A 214 8.90 0.84 -17.67
CA ASN A 214 8.89 -0.39 -18.45
C ASN A 214 8.11 -1.54 -17.78
N ARG A 215 7.61 -1.33 -16.56
CA ARG A 215 6.83 -2.33 -15.84
C ARG A 215 5.54 -2.70 -16.60
N GLU A 216 5.24 -3.99 -16.65
CA GLU A 216 4.01 -4.54 -17.22
C GLU A 216 3.13 -5.15 -16.12
N GLY A 217 2.03 -4.48 -15.78
CA GLY A 217 1.20 -4.90 -14.65
C GLY A 217 2.02 -4.94 -13.35
N ASN A 218 2.14 -6.11 -12.72
CA ASN A 218 2.95 -6.32 -11.51
C ASN A 218 4.34 -6.94 -11.82
N ARG A 219 4.76 -6.96 -13.08
CA ARG A 219 6.01 -7.61 -13.51
C ARG A 219 7.13 -6.59 -13.70
N LEU A 220 8.28 -6.91 -13.15
CA LEU A 220 9.54 -6.24 -13.46
C LEU A 220 10.02 -6.70 -14.85
N VAL A 221 10.19 -5.76 -15.76
CA VAL A 221 10.64 -6.05 -17.14
C VAL A 221 12.00 -5.39 -17.38
N THR A 222 12.99 -6.21 -17.64
CA THR A 222 14.36 -5.80 -17.97
C THR A 222 15.13 -6.99 -18.55
N ASP A 223 16.10 -6.71 -19.42
CA ASP A 223 16.99 -7.73 -19.99
C ASP A 223 18.00 -8.28 -18.96
N GLU A 224 18.19 -7.58 -17.84
CA GLU A 224 19.12 -7.94 -16.77
C GLU A 224 18.49 -8.77 -15.66
N LEU A 225 17.27 -9.28 -15.86
CA LEU A 225 16.53 -10.01 -14.83
C LEU A 225 17.25 -11.31 -14.44
N LEU A 226 17.69 -11.39 -13.19
CA LEU A 226 18.23 -12.62 -12.60
C LEU A 226 17.10 -13.56 -12.20
N SER A 227 17.34 -14.88 -12.19
CA SER A 227 16.35 -15.85 -11.72
C SER A 227 15.97 -15.62 -10.25
N PHE A 228 14.76 -16.03 -9.89
CA PHE A 228 14.28 -15.92 -8.50
C PHE A 228 15.26 -16.60 -7.52
N GLU A 229 15.73 -17.80 -7.83
CA GLU A 229 16.64 -18.57 -6.97
C GLU A 229 17.94 -17.80 -6.74
N THR A 230 18.51 -17.23 -7.82
CA THR A 230 19.76 -16.46 -7.75
C THR A 230 19.61 -15.22 -6.87
N VAL A 231 18.53 -14.47 -7.06
CA VAL A 231 18.29 -13.24 -6.28
C VAL A 231 17.94 -13.59 -4.83
N ASN A 232 17.02 -14.55 -4.62
CA ASN A 232 16.58 -14.94 -3.29
C ASN A 232 17.71 -15.50 -2.39
N GLN A 233 18.74 -16.07 -2.99
CA GLN A 233 19.94 -16.48 -2.24
C GLN A 233 20.80 -15.31 -1.77
N LYS A 234 20.85 -14.21 -2.52
CA LYS A 234 21.82 -13.11 -2.33
C LYS A 234 21.22 -11.89 -1.64
N ILE A 235 19.95 -11.60 -1.90
CA ILE A 235 19.35 -10.31 -1.59
C ILE A 235 19.27 -10.02 -0.07
N TRP A 236 19.12 -11.07 0.73
CA TRP A 236 19.00 -10.95 2.18
C TRP A 236 20.31 -10.68 2.90
N ASP A 237 21.46 -10.95 2.23
CA ASP A 237 22.81 -10.74 2.75
C ASP A 237 23.45 -9.45 2.20
N LEU A 238 22.72 -8.67 1.42
CA LEU A 238 23.18 -7.35 1.01
C LEU A 238 23.21 -6.42 2.23
N GLU A 239 24.23 -5.59 2.31
CA GLU A 239 24.20 -4.50 3.29
C GLU A 239 23.13 -3.48 2.91
N PHE A 240 22.10 -3.32 3.73
CA PHE A 240 21.06 -2.31 3.54
C PHE A 240 20.37 -1.97 4.87
N GLU A 241 19.81 -0.77 4.94
CA GLU A 241 19.17 -0.27 6.15
C GLU A 241 17.65 -0.27 6.10
N VAL A 242 17.05 -0.32 4.92
CA VAL A 242 15.60 -0.22 4.75
C VAL A 242 15.08 -1.40 3.94
N PHE A 243 14.04 -2.05 4.45
CA PHE A 243 13.33 -3.10 3.73
C PHE A 243 11.89 -2.69 3.43
N ILE A 244 11.47 -2.87 2.17
CA ILE A 244 10.12 -2.60 1.70
C ILE A 244 9.45 -3.90 1.29
N PRO A 245 8.74 -4.61 2.19
CA PRO A 245 7.90 -5.75 1.83
C PRO A 245 6.63 -5.23 1.13
N ALA A 246 6.59 -5.27 -0.20
CA ALA A 246 5.50 -4.74 -1.03
C ALA A 246 4.98 -5.76 -2.06
N ALA A 247 5.19 -7.06 -1.81
CA ALA A 247 4.68 -8.14 -2.65
C ALA A 247 3.30 -8.63 -2.15
N ALA A 248 3.15 -9.92 -1.88
CA ALA A 248 1.91 -10.46 -1.30
C ALA A 248 2.01 -10.57 0.23
N SER A 249 0.88 -10.85 0.88
CA SER A 249 0.82 -11.12 2.31
C SER A 249 1.60 -12.39 2.67
N ARG A 250 2.15 -12.44 3.90
CA ARG A 250 2.74 -13.62 4.54
C ARG A 250 3.96 -14.20 3.83
N LEU A 251 4.83 -13.36 3.28
CA LEU A 251 6.03 -13.78 2.56
C LEU A 251 7.33 -13.62 3.36
N VAL A 252 7.35 -12.73 4.36
CA VAL A 252 8.58 -12.43 5.12
C VAL A 252 8.75 -13.44 6.23
N THR A 253 9.76 -14.30 6.12
CA THR A 253 10.06 -15.38 7.09
C THR A 253 11.04 -14.92 8.17
N LYS A 254 11.07 -15.66 9.29
CA LYS A 254 12.02 -15.39 10.38
C LYS A 254 13.48 -15.52 9.90
N ASP A 255 13.78 -16.50 9.08
CA ASP A 255 15.13 -16.70 8.52
C ASP A 255 15.60 -15.47 7.71
N GLN A 256 14.71 -14.93 6.86
CA GLN A 256 15.00 -13.70 6.12
C GLN A 256 15.25 -12.51 7.07
N ILE A 257 14.48 -12.40 8.16
CA ILE A 257 14.66 -11.32 9.14
C ILE A 257 16.02 -11.46 9.83
N ASP A 258 16.42 -12.67 10.25
CA ASP A 258 17.70 -12.90 10.89
C ASP A 258 18.87 -12.46 9.96
N ARG A 259 18.83 -12.86 8.71
CA ARG A 259 19.84 -12.44 7.69
C ARG A 259 19.84 -10.92 7.48
N MET A 260 18.68 -10.28 7.38
CA MET A 260 18.57 -8.83 7.25
C MET A 260 19.11 -8.08 8.48
N ILE A 261 18.91 -8.62 9.68
CA ILE A 261 19.48 -8.03 10.92
C ILE A 261 21.01 -8.11 10.88
N GLU A 262 21.57 -9.24 10.49
CA GLU A 262 23.02 -9.41 10.30
C GLU A 262 23.58 -8.46 9.24
N SER A 263 22.79 -8.16 8.20
CA SER A 263 23.14 -7.22 7.13
C SER A 263 22.96 -5.73 7.50
N GLY A 264 22.46 -5.43 8.69
CA GLY A 264 22.38 -4.06 9.21
C GLY A 264 21.05 -3.33 8.97
N VAL A 265 19.95 -4.05 8.72
CA VAL A 265 18.65 -3.42 8.54
C VAL A 265 18.21 -2.63 9.79
N GLU A 266 17.70 -1.42 9.58
CA GLU A 266 17.23 -0.53 10.63
C GLU A 266 15.69 -0.44 10.69
N VAL A 267 15.05 -0.46 9.52
CA VAL A 267 13.60 -0.22 9.42
C VAL A 267 12.93 -1.00 8.31
N PHE A 268 11.76 -1.55 8.59
CA PHE A 268 10.79 -2.06 7.63
C PHE A 268 9.68 -1.02 7.43
N SER A 269 9.32 -0.75 6.18
CA SER A 269 8.10 0.02 5.84
C SER A 269 7.16 -0.89 5.05
N CYS A 270 6.10 -1.35 5.70
CA CYS A 270 5.26 -2.44 5.21
C CYS A 270 4.31 -1.96 4.10
N GLY A 271 4.70 -2.21 2.85
CA GLY A 271 3.86 -1.92 1.67
C GLY A 271 2.78 -2.97 1.43
N ALA A 272 3.04 -4.24 1.74
CA ALA A 272 2.05 -5.31 1.70
C ALA A 272 1.24 -5.37 3.00
N ASN A 273 -0.04 -5.75 2.92
CA ASN A 273 -0.81 -6.06 4.12
C ASN A 273 -0.33 -7.39 4.73
N VAL A 274 -0.21 -7.44 6.05
CA VAL A 274 0.20 -8.64 6.81
C VAL A 274 1.45 -9.31 6.18
N PRO A 275 2.60 -8.63 6.09
CA PRO A 275 3.74 -9.11 5.31
C PRO A 275 4.44 -10.34 5.89
N PHE A 276 4.38 -10.55 7.21
CA PHE A 276 5.08 -11.64 7.89
C PHE A 276 4.43 -13.01 7.67
N ALA A 277 5.24 -14.06 7.58
CA ALA A 277 4.82 -15.43 7.29
C ALA A 277 4.20 -16.12 8.52
N ASP A 278 3.31 -15.42 9.21
CA ASP A 278 2.60 -15.88 10.39
C ASP A 278 1.16 -16.31 10.04
N PRO A 279 0.60 -17.33 10.70
CA PRO A 279 -0.81 -17.69 10.55
C PRO A 279 -1.75 -16.70 11.25
N GLU A 280 -1.27 -15.92 12.21
CA GLU A 280 -2.04 -14.91 12.94
C GLU A 280 -2.41 -13.74 12.06
N ILE A 281 -3.48 -13.02 12.42
CA ILE A 281 -3.92 -11.81 11.71
C ILE A 281 -3.02 -10.64 12.07
N PHE A 282 -2.75 -10.47 13.37
CA PHE A 282 -1.84 -9.46 13.90
C PHE A 282 -0.85 -10.11 14.86
N PHE A 283 0.38 -9.61 14.86
CA PHE A 283 1.41 -9.94 15.82
C PHE A 283 1.62 -11.43 16.05
N GLY A 284 1.72 -12.20 14.97
CA GLY A 284 2.26 -13.53 15.03
C GLY A 284 3.75 -13.53 15.44
N PRO A 285 4.32 -14.69 15.72
CA PRO A 285 5.67 -14.81 16.30
C PRO A 285 6.77 -14.16 15.44
N THR A 286 6.65 -14.21 14.12
CA THR A 286 7.62 -13.58 13.21
C THR A 286 7.50 -12.05 13.23
N GLY A 287 6.27 -11.53 13.20
CA GLY A 287 6.02 -10.09 13.28
C GLY A 287 6.46 -9.49 14.61
N LEU A 288 6.16 -10.16 15.74
CA LEU A 288 6.62 -9.77 17.07
C LEU A 288 8.15 -9.78 17.15
N TYR A 289 8.78 -10.84 16.65
CA TYR A 289 10.23 -10.94 16.61
C TYR A 289 10.87 -9.79 15.83
N ALA A 290 10.35 -9.47 14.64
CA ALA A 290 10.84 -8.35 13.86
C ALA A 290 10.73 -7.02 14.64
N ASP A 291 9.55 -6.72 15.21
CA ASP A 291 9.28 -5.45 15.90
C ASP A 291 10.07 -5.31 17.23
N GLU A 292 10.54 -6.42 17.82
CA GLU A 292 11.44 -6.41 18.97
C GLU A 292 12.90 -6.12 18.62
N LYS A 293 13.32 -6.39 17.39
CA LYS A 293 14.72 -6.27 16.93
C LYS A 293 14.99 -5.04 16.08
N ILE A 294 14.03 -4.66 15.26
CA ILE A 294 14.14 -3.56 14.28
C ILE A 294 12.89 -2.66 14.36
N SER A 295 12.96 -1.51 13.73
CA SER A 295 11.78 -0.65 13.60
C SER A 295 10.85 -1.21 12.54
N VAL A 296 9.62 -1.56 12.90
CA VAL A 296 8.60 -2.00 11.92
C VAL A 296 7.52 -0.93 11.83
N ILE A 297 7.49 -0.19 10.72
CA ILE A 297 6.37 0.69 10.40
C ILE A 297 5.27 -0.20 9.84
N PRO A 298 4.15 -0.38 10.56
CA PRO A 298 3.14 -1.34 10.17
C PRO A 298 2.40 -0.93 8.88
N ASP A 299 1.83 -1.92 8.24
CA ASP A 299 1.09 -1.77 6.99
C ASP A 299 -0.06 -0.76 7.07
N PHE A 300 -0.82 -0.76 8.17
CA PHE A 300 -1.93 0.18 8.36
C PHE A 300 -1.50 1.66 8.45
N ILE A 301 -0.21 1.95 8.68
CA ILE A 301 0.37 3.30 8.57
C ILE A 301 1.04 3.47 7.20
N ALA A 302 1.98 2.59 6.84
CA ALA A 302 2.83 2.79 5.68
C ALA A 302 2.04 2.76 4.35
N ASN A 303 1.13 1.80 4.19
CA ASN A 303 0.38 1.60 2.96
C ASN A 303 -1.04 2.19 2.98
N CYS A 304 -1.33 3.12 3.88
CA CYS A 304 -2.67 3.72 3.99
C CYS A 304 -2.99 4.73 2.86
N GLY A 305 -2.08 4.97 1.92
CA GLY A 305 -2.22 6.03 0.92
C GLY A 305 -3.55 6.01 0.18
N MET A 306 -3.96 4.87 -0.40
CA MET A 306 -5.24 4.79 -1.12
C MET A 306 -6.47 4.96 -0.20
N ALA A 307 -6.42 4.39 1.00
CA ALA A 307 -7.49 4.58 1.99
C ALA A 307 -7.61 6.06 2.40
N ARG A 308 -6.48 6.78 2.54
CA ARG A 308 -6.48 8.22 2.81
C ARG A 308 -7.01 9.02 1.62
N VAL A 309 -6.67 8.67 0.40
CA VAL A 309 -7.21 9.33 -0.80
C VAL A 309 -8.74 9.26 -0.83
N PHE A 310 -9.34 8.09 -0.55
CA PHE A 310 -10.77 7.98 -0.44
C PHE A 310 -11.34 8.86 0.70
N ALA A 311 -10.73 8.83 1.88
CA ALA A 311 -11.16 9.67 3.00
C ALA A 311 -11.06 11.16 2.65
N TYR A 312 -9.95 11.60 2.04
CA TYR A 312 -9.70 12.96 1.61
C TYR A 312 -10.82 13.47 0.68
N PHE A 313 -11.18 12.68 -0.34
CA PHE A 313 -12.26 13.08 -1.26
C PHE A 313 -13.67 12.97 -0.69
N MET A 314 -13.85 12.34 0.46
CA MET A 314 -15.13 12.38 1.21
C MET A 314 -15.26 13.63 2.07
N GLU A 315 -14.21 14.38 2.32
CA GLU A 315 -14.25 15.63 3.08
C GLU A 315 -14.93 16.77 2.28
N ARG A 316 -15.29 17.87 2.93
CA ARG A 316 -16.12 18.89 2.28
C ARG A 316 -15.31 19.66 1.26
N GLU A 317 -14.53 20.46 1.34
CA GLU A 317 -13.79 21.23 0.35
C GLU A 317 -12.32 20.84 0.37
N VAL A 318 -11.91 20.11 -0.64
CA VAL A 318 -10.51 19.65 -0.74
C VAL A 318 -9.88 20.09 -2.04
N GLY A 319 -8.58 20.34 -2.00
CA GLY A 319 -7.80 20.67 -3.19
C GLY A 319 -7.67 19.46 -4.10
N MET A 320 -7.85 19.67 -5.41
CA MET A 320 -7.74 18.62 -6.44
C MET A 320 -6.37 18.61 -7.12
N THR A 321 -5.38 19.36 -6.62
CA THR A 321 -4.02 19.36 -7.15
C THR A 321 -3.22 18.15 -6.64
N ASP A 322 -2.22 17.71 -7.41
CA ASP A 322 -1.33 16.62 -7.00
C ASP A 322 -0.68 16.94 -5.63
N GLU A 323 -0.14 18.16 -5.49
CA GLU A 323 0.48 18.61 -4.23
C GLU A 323 -0.48 18.49 -3.03
N ALA A 324 -1.74 18.89 -3.17
CA ALA A 324 -2.70 18.83 -2.08
C ALA A 324 -2.98 17.38 -1.66
N ILE A 325 -3.17 16.48 -2.62
CA ILE A 325 -3.47 15.06 -2.38
C ILE A 325 -2.27 14.35 -1.73
N PHE A 326 -1.09 14.49 -2.32
CA PHE A 326 0.12 13.82 -1.82
C PHE A 326 0.59 14.41 -0.48
N SER A 327 0.46 15.73 -0.27
CA SER A 327 0.78 16.36 1.02
C SER A 327 -0.13 15.88 2.14
N ASP A 328 -1.41 15.66 1.87
CA ASP A 328 -2.36 15.13 2.84
C ASP A 328 -2.02 13.69 3.26
N ILE A 329 -1.63 12.83 2.31
CA ILE A 329 -1.13 11.48 2.61
C ILE A 329 0.10 11.55 3.52
N SER A 330 1.09 12.36 3.14
CA SER A 330 2.31 12.56 3.92
C SER A 330 2.03 13.05 5.34
N TYR A 331 1.15 14.05 5.47
CA TYR A 331 0.74 14.59 6.77
C TYR A 331 0.06 13.53 7.65
N THR A 332 -0.83 12.73 7.08
CA THR A 332 -1.55 11.65 7.79
C THR A 332 -0.57 10.62 8.36
N ILE A 333 0.39 10.17 7.56
CA ILE A 333 1.41 9.21 7.97
C ILE A 333 2.31 9.82 9.04
N LYS A 334 2.76 11.06 8.83
CA LYS A 334 3.57 11.81 9.81
C LYS A 334 2.85 11.89 11.15
N ALA A 335 1.60 12.30 11.17
CA ALA A 335 0.81 12.44 12.39
C ALA A 335 0.66 11.12 13.14
N ALA A 336 0.49 9.99 12.43
CA ALA A 336 0.44 8.66 13.05
C ALA A 336 1.77 8.29 13.69
N LEU A 337 2.89 8.50 13.00
CA LEU A 337 4.23 8.21 13.53
C LEU A 337 4.62 9.15 14.67
N GLU A 338 4.22 10.43 14.63
CA GLU A 338 4.41 11.37 15.74
C GLU A 338 3.67 10.94 17.01
N LYS A 339 2.42 10.45 16.88
CA LYS A 339 1.67 9.87 18.00
C LYS A 339 2.39 8.67 18.59
N THR A 340 2.89 7.77 17.74
CA THR A 340 3.66 6.60 18.17
C THR A 340 4.93 7.02 18.91
N ARG A 341 5.71 7.92 18.31
CA ARG A 341 6.95 8.45 18.89
C ARG A 341 6.73 9.17 20.22
N LYS A 342 5.61 9.85 20.38
CA LYS A 342 5.24 10.53 21.63
C LYS A 342 4.98 9.55 22.78
N ILE A 343 4.47 8.36 22.48
CA ILE A 343 4.23 7.31 23.49
C ILE A 343 5.52 6.54 23.78
N SER A 344 6.29 6.20 22.74
CA SER A 344 7.54 5.46 22.88
C SER A 344 8.64 6.03 21.99
N ASN A 345 9.75 6.41 22.63
CA ASN A 345 10.96 6.85 21.93
C ASN A 345 11.80 5.68 21.38
N SER A 346 11.44 4.44 21.70
CA SER A 346 12.17 3.27 21.23
C SER A 346 12.16 3.19 19.71
N LYS A 347 13.26 2.72 19.14
CA LYS A 347 13.34 2.32 17.73
C LYS A 347 12.73 0.93 17.47
N THR A 348 12.45 0.17 18.53
CA THR A 348 11.75 -1.12 18.47
C THR A 348 10.36 -1.00 19.06
N LYS A 349 9.50 -1.99 18.79
CA LYS A 349 8.09 -2.01 19.21
C LYS A 349 7.27 -0.86 18.62
N VAL A 350 7.66 -0.38 17.43
CA VAL A 350 6.96 0.69 16.73
C VAL A 350 5.59 0.21 16.25
N ALA A 351 5.52 -1.00 15.69
CA ALA A 351 4.26 -1.57 15.22
C ALA A 351 3.31 -1.87 16.39
N GLN A 352 3.79 -2.47 17.48
CA GLN A 352 2.98 -2.75 18.67
C GLN A 352 2.42 -1.46 19.26
N THR A 353 3.29 -0.45 19.48
CA THR A 353 2.86 0.85 20.02
C THR A 353 1.81 1.53 19.13
N SER A 354 2.01 1.50 17.80
CA SER A 354 1.06 2.05 16.84
C SER A 354 -0.29 1.33 16.89
N PHE A 355 -0.26 0.01 17.04
CA PHE A 355 -1.46 -0.81 17.12
C PHE A 355 -2.25 -0.56 18.41
N GLU A 356 -1.57 -0.42 19.55
CA GLU A 356 -2.22 -0.04 20.81
C GLU A 356 -2.91 1.32 20.72
N ILE A 357 -2.31 2.28 20.00
CA ILE A 357 -2.93 3.58 19.74
C ILE A 357 -4.20 3.41 18.89
N ALA A 358 -4.11 2.58 17.85
CA ALA A 358 -5.25 2.29 16.97
C ALA A 358 -6.40 1.64 17.74
N LEU A 359 -6.12 0.62 18.57
CA LEU A 359 -7.12 -0.05 19.39
C LEU A 359 -7.83 0.90 20.36
N LYS A 360 -7.10 1.82 20.99
CA LYS A 360 -7.69 2.84 21.88
C LYS A 360 -8.65 3.82 21.17
N GLN A 361 -8.60 3.90 19.86
CA GLN A 361 -9.53 4.72 19.07
C GLN A 361 -10.81 3.97 18.68
N LEU A 362 -10.80 2.63 18.81
CA LEU A 362 -11.95 1.78 18.48
C LEU A 362 -12.86 1.49 19.70
N ILE A 363 -12.39 1.80 20.90
CA ILE A 363 -13.10 1.66 22.16
C ILE A 363 -13.67 3.03 22.55
#